data_64c18404d2305cf51a514878edae9e32
#
_entry.id   64c18404d2305cf51a514878edae9e32
#
_cell.length_a   1.000
_cell.length_b   1.000
_cell.length_c   1.000
_cell.angle_alpha   90.00
_cell.angle_beta   90.00
_cell.angle_gamma   90.00
#
_symmetry.space_group_name_H-M   'P 1'
#
loop_
_entity.id
_entity.type
_entity.pdbx_description
1 polymer ?
#
loop_
_entity_poly.entity_id
_entity_poly.type
_entity_poly.pdbx_seq_one_letter_code
_entity_poly.pdbx_strand_id
1 'polypeptide(L)'
;MPDMLVKLYTLPVLGPALAEQVQHGIEIRRPNPTEVKFLSNWVRAGFEEDWALGCEFALRSWPPTCFIAVKKVNPAAQGYQMSPETLMGFACYDVSARGMFGPLGVAPDCQGQGIGKALLLACLHAMANEGYAYAVIGWAGPLEFYARTVGATVIPGSEPGIYRGPLVDSGWTAAS
;
A
#
# COMPACT_ATOMS: atom_id res chain seq x y z
N MET A 1 -16.72 6.19 -4.54
CA MET A 1 -16.47 5.40 -3.31
C MET A 1 -16.15 6.38 -2.18
N PRO A 2 -16.77 6.24 -1.00
CA PRO A 2 -16.52 7.12 0.13
C PRO A 2 -15.13 6.93 0.73
N ASP A 3 -14.66 7.91 1.49
CA ASP A 3 -13.51 7.77 2.36
C ASP A 3 -13.92 7.16 3.71
N MET A 4 -12.96 6.49 4.38
CA MET A 4 -13.18 5.94 5.71
C MET A 4 -12.17 6.49 6.72
N LEU A 5 -12.62 6.74 7.95
CA LEU A 5 -11.79 7.19 9.06
C LEU A 5 -11.36 6.01 9.93
N VAL A 6 -10.08 5.96 10.26
CA VAL A 6 -9.48 4.99 11.18
C VAL A 6 -8.94 5.71 12.42
N LYS A 7 -9.25 5.20 13.61
CA LYS A 7 -8.67 5.64 14.88
C LYS A 7 -7.38 4.85 15.13
N LEU A 8 -6.22 5.49 14.97
CA LEU A 8 -4.94 4.79 15.07
C LEU A 8 -4.59 4.34 16.50
N TYR A 9 -5.18 4.97 17.50
CA TYR A 9 -5.00 4.61 18.92
C TYR A 9 -5.82 3.39 19.38
N THR A 10 -6.64 2.80 18.48
CA THR A 10 -7.43 1.59 18.77
C THR A 10 -7.10 0.44 17.81
N LEU A 11 -5.97 0.51 17.10
CA LEU A 11 -5.57 -0.51 16.14
C LEU A 11 -5.41 -1.89 16.80
N PRO A 12 -5.79 -2.97 16.11
CA PRO A 12 -5.38 -4.31 16.49
C PRO A 12 -3.85 -4.42 16.54
N VAL A 13 -3.34 -5.29 17.40
CA VAL A 13 -1.91 -5.54 17.54
C VAL A 13 -1.32 -6.07 16.23
N LEU A 14 -0.21 -5.48 15.77
CA LEU A 14 0.44 -5.83 14.50
C LEU A 14 1.11 -7.23 14.54
N GLY A 15 1.73 -7.59 15.67
CA GLY A 15 2.54 -8.81 15.81
C GLY A 15 1.88 -10.10 15.31
N PRO A 16 0.65 -10.42 15.70
CA PRO A 16 -0.03 -11.62 15.22
C PRO A 16 -0.21 -11.68 13.70
N ALA A 17 -0.53 -10.56 13.06
CA ALA A 17 -0.68 -10.51 11.60
C ALA A 17 0.65 -10.75 10.87
N LEU A 18 1.75 -10.21 11.39
CA LEU A 18 3.08 -10.48 10.85
C LEU A 18 3.53 -11.92 11.09
N ALA A 19 3.28 -12.48 12.28
CA ALA A 19 3.62 -13.85 12.62
C ALA A 19 2.90 -14.86 11.71
N GLU A 20 1.64 -14.62 11.39
CA GLU A 20 0.88 -15.41 10.42
C GLU A 20 1.55 -15.42 9.04
N GLN A 21 2.00 -14.27 8.55
CA GLN A 21 2.70 -14.18 7.26
C GLN A 21 4.05 -14.91 7.28
N VAL A 22 4.81 -14.77 8.36
CA VAL A 22 6.09 -15.49 8.53
C VAL A 22 5.91 -17.00 8.45
N GLN A 23 4.82 -17.57 9.02
CA GLN A 23 4.51 -19.00 8.92
C GLN A 23 4.29 -19.46 7.47
N HIS A 24 3.83 -18.55 6.59
CA HIS A 24 3.68 -18.79 5.15
C HIS A 24 4.94 -18.48 4.33
N GLY A 25 6.04 -18.11 5.00
CA GLY A 25 7.29 -17.70 4.37
C GLY A 25 7.22 -16.32 3.71
N ILE A 26 6.28 -15.48 4.15
CA ILE A 26 6.05 -14.13 3.64
C ILE A 26 6.59 -13.12 4.65
N GLU A 27 7.38 -12.17 4.16
CA GLU A 27 7.89 -11.04 4.93
C GLU A 27 7.17 -9.76 4.53
N ILE A 28 6.73 -8.99 5.53
CA ILE A 28 6.19 -7.63 5.35
C ILE A 28 7.29 -6.65 5.76
N ARG A 29 7.78 -5.86 4.82
CA ARG A 29 8.88 -4.93 5.04
C ARG A 29 8.76 -3.66 4.19
N ARG A 30 9.54 -2.66 4.54
CA ARG A 30 9.72 -1.51 3.64
C ARG A 30 10.60 -1.92 2.45
N PRO A 31 10.34 -1.42 1.25
CA PRO A 31 11.22 -1.68 0.09
C PRO A 31 12.54 -0.94 0.21
N ASN A 32 13.58 -1.52 -0.40
CA ASN A 32 14.89 -0.88 -0.54
C ASN A 32 14.89 0.10 -1.73
N PRO A 33 15.77 1.10 -1.75
CA PRO A 33 15.86 2.04 -2.87
C PRO A 33 16.11 1.38 -4.24
N THR A 34 16.80 0.24 -4.26
CA THR A 34 17.10 -0.51 -5.49
C THR A 34 15.86 -1.22 -6.07
N GLU A 35 14.80 -1.38 -5.29
CA GLU A 35 13.57 -2.08 -5.68
C GLU A 35 12.53 -1.15 -6.31
N VAL A 36 12.73 0.17 -6.27
CA VAL A 36 11.77 1.20 -6.74
C VAL A 36 11.26 0.90 -8.15
N LYS A 37 12.18 0.70 -9.10
CA LYS A 37 11.83 0.48 -10.51
C LYS A 37 11.06 -0.84 -10.70
N PHE A 38 11.46 -1.89 -9.98
CA PHE A 38 10.78 -3.17 -10.04
C PHE A 38 9.36 -3.06 -9.48
N LEU A 39 9.22 -2.46 -8.29
CA LEU A 39 7.93 -2.28 -7.63
C LEU A 39 6.96 -1.46 -8.48
N SER A 40 7.40 -0.30 -9.02
CA SER A 40 6.52 0.54 -9.83
C SER A 40 6.09 -0.14 -11.12
N ASN A 41 6.98 -0.88 -11.79
CA ASN A 41 6.64 -1.65 -12.97
C ASN A 41 5.66 -2.79 -12.66
N TRP A 42 5.85 -3.48 -11.53
CA TRP A 42 4.95 -4.55 -11.10
C TRP A 42 3.55 -4.01 -10.78
N VAL A 43 3.47 -2.85 -10.11
CA VAL A 43 2.17 -2.20 -9.82
C VAL A 43 1.50 -1.74 -11.12
N ARG A 44 2.26 -1.14 -12.05
CA ARG A 44 1.75 -0.70 -13.36
C ARG A 44 1.20 -1.86 -14.19
N ALA A 45 1.85 -3.03 -14.13
CA ALA A 45 1.44 -4.21 -14.89
C ALA A 45 0.20 -4.89 -14.30
N GLY A 46 -0.02 -4.82 -13.00
CA GLY A 46 -1.10 -5.53 -12.32
C GLY A 46 -2.26 -4.66 -11.82
N PHE A 47 -2.07 -3.33 -11.80
CA PHE A 47 -3.02 -2.36 -11.27
C PHE A 47 -3.06 -1.12 -12.18
N GLU A 48 -3.43 0.02 -11.62
CA GLU A 48 -3.55 1.29 -12.37
C GLU A 48 -2.24 2.08 -12.37
N GLU A 49 -2.03 2.89 -13.43
CA GLU A 49 -0.86 3.78 -13.55
C GLU A 49 -0.73 4.73 -12.35
N ASP A 50 -1.84 5.31 -11.89
CA ASP A 50 -1.85 6.24 -10.76
C ASP A 50 -1.33 5.58 -9.47
N TRP A 51 -1.57 4.28 -9.30
CA TRP A 51 -1.05 3.51 -8.17
C TRP A 51 0.47 3.31 -8.27
N ALA A 52 0.99 3.09 -9.48
CA ALA A 52 2.43 2.99 -9.71
C ALA A 52 3.14 4.32 -9.42
N LEU A 53 2.59 5.44 -9.88
CA LEU A 53 3.09 6.79 -9.58
C LEU A 53 3.03 7.08 -8.07
N GLY A 54 1.95 6.65 -7.40
CA GLY A 54 1.80 6.74 -5.96
C GLY A 54 2.90 5.98 -5.21
N CYS A 55 3.24 4.76 -5.65
CA CYS A 55 4.36 3.99 -5.10
C CYS A 55 5.70 4.72 -5.29
N GLU A 56 5.96 5.26 -6.48
CA GLU A 56 7.19 6.03 -6.75
C GLU A 56 7.29 7.25 -5.84
N PHE A 57 6.18 7.93 -5.57
CA PHE A 57 6.13 9.04 -4.63
C PHE A 57 6.45 8.60 -3.20
N ALA A 58 5.79 7.53 -2.71
CA ALA A 58 6.01 6.97 -1.37
C ALA A 58 7.46 6.54 -1.13
N LEU A 59 8.15 6.07 -2.17
CA LEU A 59 9.54 5.62 -2.12
C LEU A 59 10.57 6.76 -2.08
N ARG A 60 10.17 8.01 -2.33
CA ARG A 60 11.04 9.19 -2.18
C ARG A 60 11.14 9.67 -0.74
N SER A 61 10.24 9.23 0.13
CA SER A 61 10.28 9.54 1.56
C SER A 61 11.37 8.73 2.27
N TRP A 62 11.89 9.22 3.38
CA TRP A 62 12.83 8.48 4.21
C TRP A 62 12.39 8.53 5.69
N PRO A 63 12.01 7.39 6.28
CA PRO A 63 11.85 6.07 5.64
C PRO A 63 10.74 6.08 4.59
N PRO A 64 10.75 5.14 3.60
CA PRO A 64 9.69 5.04 2.60
C PRO A 64 8.31 4.86 3.23
N THR A 65 7.30 5.60 2.74
CA THR A 65 5.91 5.46 3.20
C THR A 65 5.17 4.33 2.45
N CYS A 66 5.89 3.24 2.21
CA CYS A 66 5.41 2.05 1.52
C CYS A 66 5.86 0.80 2.25
N PHE A 67 5.00 -0.23 2.29
CA PHE A 67 5.32 -1.58 2.70
C PHE A 67 5.04 -2.55 1.56
N ILE A 68 5.84 -3.62 1.48
CA ILE A 68 5.69 -4.70 0.51
C ILE A 68 5.58 -6.05 1.23
N ALA A 69 4.87 -6.98 0.60
CA ALA A 69 4.83 -8.38 0.96
C ALA A 69 5.67 -9.17 -0.02
N VAL A 70 6.68 -9.88 0.46
CA VAL A 70 7.59 -10.66 -0.36
C VAL A 70 7.74 -12.08 0.17
N LYS A 71 7.94 -13.04 -0.73
CA LYS A 71 8.21 -14.43 -0.41
C LYS A 71 9.57 -14.84 -0.96
N LYS A 72 10.45 -15.39 -0.11
CA LYS A 72 11.75 -15.92 -0.56
C LYS A 72 11.57 -17.12 -1.46
N VAL A 73 12.26 -17.09 -2.59
CA VAL A 73 12.33 -18.22 -3.53
C VAL A 73 13.60 -19.02 -3.23
N ASN A 74 13.53 -20.35 -3.33
CA ASN A 74 14.69 -21.20 -3.09
C ASN A 74 15.85 -20.83 -4.04
N PRO A 75 17.03 -20.40 -3.51
CA PRO A 75 18.16 -19.94 -4.32
C PRO A 75 18.77 -21.04 -5.17
N ALA A 76 18.64 -22.31 -4.79
CA ALA A 76 19.25 -23.45 -5.48
C ALA A 76 18.79 -23.62 -6.94
N ALA A 77 17.69 -22.97 -7.35
CA ALA A 77 17.12 -23.10 -8.70
C ALA A 77 17.67 -22.09 -9.71
N GLN A 78 18.38 -21.02 -9.32
CA GLN A 78 18.65 -19.87 -10.20
C GLN A 78 20.06 -19.24 -10.11
N GLY A 79 21.00 -19.81 -9.34
CA GLY A 79 22.41 -19.35 -9.35
C GLY A 79 22.67 -17.97 -8.75
N TYR A 80 21.75 -17.40 -7.97
CA TYR A 80 21.92 -16.11 -7.31
C TYR A 80 22.74 -16.24 -6.02
N GLN A 81 23.58 -15.25 -5.72
CA GLN A 81 24.29 -15.16 -4.42
C GLN A 81 23.37 -14.89 -3.24
N MET A 82 22.21 -14.26 -3.50
CA MET A 82 21.16 -14.00 -2.51
C MET A 82 19.85 -14.63 -2.97
N SER A 83 19.01 -15.06 -2.03
CA SER A 83 17.70 -15.62 -2.35
C SER A 83 16.84 -14.59 -3.06
N PRO A 84 16.36 -14.83 -4.28
CA PRO A 84 15.40 -13.96 -4.92
C PRO A 84 14.08 -13.96 -4.14
N GLU A 85 13.34 -12.86 -4.24
CA GLU A 85 12.06 -12.68 -3.58
C GLU A 85 10.96 -12.44 -4.62
N THR A 86 9.79 -13.03 -4.40
CA THR A 86 8.59 -12.77 -5.22
C THR A 86 7.74 -11.72 -4.52
N LEU A 87 7.43 -10.64 -5.21
CA LEU A 87 6.52 -9.60 -4.73
C LEU A 87 5.08 -10.11 -4.83
N MET A 88 4.33 -10.01 -3.72
CA MET A 88 2.96 -10.51 -3.60
C MET A 88 1.95 -9.40 -3.35
N GLY A 89 2.39 -8.24 -2.85
CA GLY A 89 1.51 -7.11 -2.56
C GLY A 89 2.29 -5.91 -2.03
N PHE A 90 1.60 -4.78 -1.95
CA PHE A 90 2.14 -3.52 -1.47
C PHE A 90 1.04 -2.68 -0.82
N ALA A 91 1.43 -1.73 0.02
CA ALA A 91 0.56 -0.68 0.52
C ALA A 91 1.37 0.59 0.78
N CYS A 92 0.76 1.74 0.56
CA CYS A 92 1.36 3.04 0.79
C CYS A 92 0.52 3.89 1.74
N TYR A 93 1.11 4.97 2.25
CA TYR A 93 0.41 6.03 2.97
C TYR A 93 1.07 7.38 2.68
N ASP A 94 0.38 8.47 2.98
CA ASP A 94 0.83 9.84 2.69
C ASP A 94 1.11 10.12 1.20
N VAL A 95 0.42 9.42 0.30
CA VAL A 95 0.58 9.58 -1.14
C VAL A 95 -0.32 10.69 -1.69
N SER A 96 -1.63 10.53 -1.54
CA SER A 96 -2.62 11.49 -2.08
C SER A 96 -2.69 12.76 -1.23
N ALA A 97 -2.64 12.62 0.08
CA ALA A 97 -2.51 13.69 1.06
C ALA A 97 -1.95 13.14 2.37
N ARG A 98 -1.44 14.02 3.24
CA ARG A 98 -0.98 13.62 4.57
C ARG A 98 -2.11 13.02 5.39
N GLY A 99 -1.82 11.92 6.09
CA GLY A 99 -2.79 11.19 6.88
C GLY A 99 -3.69 10.25 6.07
N MET A 100 -3.46 10.13 4.75
CA MET A 100 -4.20 9.19 3.91
C MET A 100 -3.44 7.87 3.75
N PHE A 101 -4.19 6.77 3.88
CA PHE A 101 -3.75 5.41 3.57
C PHE A 101 -4.22 5.02 2.17
N GLY A 102 -3.37 4.38 1.41
CA GLY A 102 -3.56 3.86 0.06
C GLY A 102 -2.50 4.38 -0.92
N PRO A 103 -2.36 3.70 -2.06
CA PRO A 103 -3.05 2.49 -2.49
C PRO A 103 -2.63 1.23 -1.72
N LEU A 104 -3.47 0.19 -1.79
CA LEU A 104 -3.21 -1.17 -1.27
C LEU A 104 -3.55 -2.19 -2.37
N GLY A 105 -2.59 -3.01 -2.76
CA GLY A 105 -2.78 -4.05 -3.76
C GLY A 105 -2.15 -5.38 -3.34
N VAL A 106 -2.84 -6.49 -3.65
CA VAL A 106 -2.35 -7.86 -3.47
C VAL A 106 -2.58 -8.61 -4.78
N ALA A 107 -1.56 -9.30 -5.28
CA ALA A 107 -1.66 -10.10 -6.49
C ALA A 107 -2.86 -11.07 -6.40
N PRO A 108 -3.65 -11.25 -7.47
CA PRO A 108 -4.87 -12.06 -7.45
C PRO A 108 -4.66 -13.46 -6.86
N ASP A 109 -3.59 -14.15 -7.27
CA ASP A 109 -3.25 -15.50 -6.81
C ASP A 109 -2.78 -15.56 -5.34
N CYS A 110 -2.54 -14.40 -4.72
CA CYS A 110 -2.07 -14.26 -3.35
C CYS A 110 -3.16 -13.73 -2.40
N GLN A 111 -4.35 -13.45 -2.91
CA GLN A 111 -5.48 -12.99 -2.09
C GLN A 111 -6.01 -14.10 -1.17
N GLY A 112 -6.73 -13.71 -0.12
CA GLY A 112 -7.26 -14.66 0.88
C GLY A 112 -6.25 -15.20 1.89
N GLN A 113 -4.96 -14.83 1.79
CA GLN A 113 -3.87 -15.30 2.65
C GLN A 113 -3.51 -14.33 3.80
N GLY A 114 -4.34 -13.32 4.08
CA GLY A 114 -4.09 -12.33 5.14
C GLY A 114 -3.08 -11.23 4.79
N ILE A 115 -2.47 -11.25 3.59
CA ILE A 115 -1.44 -10.29 3.15
C ILE A 115 -1.96 -8.85 3.20
N GLY A 116 -3.16 -8.59 2.64
CA GLY A 116 -3.75 -7.26 2.65
C GLY A 116 -3.98 -6.71 4.05
N LYS A 117 -4.38 -7.56 5.00
CA LYS A 117 -4.52 -7.20 6.42
C LYS A 117 -3.16 -6.84 7.04
N ALA A 118 -2.13 -7.63 6.78
CA ALA A 118 -0.80 -7.39 7.33
C ALA A 118 -0.19 -6.08 6.78
N LEU A 119 -0.33 -5.82 5.48
CA LEU A 119 0.12 -4.58 4.83
C LEU A 119 -0.63 -3.35 5.38
N LEU A 120 -1.96 -3.44 5.49
CA LEU A 120 -2.80 -2.37 6.08
C LEU A 120 -2.33 -2.04 7.50
N LEU A 121 -2.21 -3.05 8.37
CA LEU A 121 -1.76 -2.86 9.75
C LEU A 121 -0.34 -2.30 9.83
N ALA A 122 0.58 -2.76 8.99
CA ALA A 122 1.95 -2.25 8.95
C ALA A 122 1.99 -0.74 8.64
N CYS A 123 1.23 -0.29 7.63
CA CYS A 123 1.12 1.12 7.29
C CYS A 123 0.48 1.94 8.43
N LEU A 124 -0.66 1.49 8.97
CA LEU A 124 -1.37 2.24 10.00
C LEU A 124 -0.59 2.33 11.32
N HIS A 125 0.15 1.28 11.69
CA HIS A 125 1.06 1.35 12.84
C HIS A 125 2.25 2.27 12.57
N ALA A 126 2.78 2.31 11.35
CA ALA A 126 3.82 3.27 10.98
C ALA A 126 3.31 4.71 11.12
N MET A 127 2.11 5.01 10.60
CA MET A 127 1.47 6.32 10.76
C MET A 127 1.28 6.68 12.24
N ALA A 128 0.78 5.74 13.07
CA ALA A 128 0.64 5.98 14.51
C ALA A 128 1.99 6.32 15.18
N ASN A 129 3.06 5.60 14.82
CA ASN A 129 4.42 5.86 15.32
C ASN A 129 4.99 7.21 14.84
N GLU A 130 4.53 7.71 13.69
CA GLU A 130 4.87 9.04 13.16
C GLU A 130 4.03 10.17 13.77
N GLY A 131 3.13 9.84 14.72
CA GLY A 131 2.34 10.82 15.49
C GLY A 131 0.94 11.11 14.93
N TYR A 132 0.46 10.40 13.94
CA TYR A 132 -0.92 10.51 13.50
C TYR A 132 -1.87 9.87 14.52
N ALA A 133 -2.94 10.58 14.90
CA ALA A 133 -4.00 10.04 15.73
C ALA A 133 -5.09 9.33 14.90
N TYR A 134 -5.24 9.73 13.65
CA TYR A 134 -6.22 9.22 12.71
C TYR A 134 -5.58 9.01 11.34
N ALA A 135 -6.14 8.07 10.57
CA ALA A 135 -5.85 7.92 9.15
C ALA A 135 -7.15 7.94 8.34
N VAL A 136 -7.09 8.41 7.12
CA VAL A 136 -8.19 8.37 6.16
C VAL A 136 -7.84 7.36 5.07
N ILE A 137 -8.71 6.38 4.84
CA ILE A 137 -8.63 5.47 3.70
C ILE A 137 -9.40 6.12 2.58
N GLY A 138 -8.69 6.59 1.55
CA GLY A 138 -9.29 7.29 0.43
C GLY A 138 -9.92 6.33 -0.59
N TRP A 139 -11.10 6.69 -1.12
CA TRP A 139 -11.85 5.86 -2.07
C TRP A 139 -11.92 4.40 -1.64
N ALA A 140 -12.33 4.19 -0.39
CA ALA A 140 -12.29 2.89 0.24
C ALA A 140 -13.20 1.87 -0.45
N GLY A 141 -12.62 0.78 -0.87
CA GLY A 141 -13.33 -0.39 -1.36
C GLY A 141 -12.47 -1.64 -1.23
N PRO A 142 -13.00 -2.75 -0.72
CA PRO A 142 -14.33 -2.98 -0.13
C PRO A 142 -14.43 -2.45 1.32
N LEU A 143 -15.50 -1.74 1.63
CA LEU A 143 -15.71 -1.07 2.94
C LEU A 143 -15.68 -2.04 4.12
N GLU A 144 -16.29 -3.21 3.96
CA GLU A 144 -16.36 -4.22 5.03
C GLU A 144 -15.00 -4.77 5.43
N PHE A 145 -14.04 -4.83 4.50
CA PHE A 145 -12.68 -5.26 4.82
C PHE A 145 -12.04 -4.32 5.85
N TYR A 146 -12.13 -3.03 5.62
CA TYR A 146 -11.56 -2.01 6.51
C TYR A 146 -12.34 -1.91 7.82
N ALA A 147 -13.67 -1.96 7.77
CA ALA A 147 -14.51 -1.92 8.97
C ALA A 147 -14.19 -3.09 9.91
N ARG A 148 -14.10 -4.32 9.40
CA ARG A 148 -13.79 -5.51 10.19
C ARG A 148 -12.35 -5.58 10.65
N THR A 149 -11.41 -5.09 9.84
CA THR A 149 -9.97 -5.24 10.12
C THR A 149 -9.48 -4.21 11.13
N VAL A 150 -9.91 -2.95 11.01
CA VAL A 150 -9.37 -1.81 11.78
C VAL A 150 -10.44 -0.91 12.38
N GLY A 151 -11.72 -1.32 12.34
CA GLY A 151 -12.81 -0.51 12.87
C GLY A 151 -13.04 0.80 12.11
N ALA A 152 -12.69 0.83 10.83
CA ALA A 152 -12.89 2.01 9.99
C ALA A 152 -14.37 2.34 9.84
N THR A 153 -14.70 3.63 9.83
CA THR A 153 -16.06 4.14 9.66
C THR A 153 -16.13 5.07 8.45
N VAL A 154 -17.22 4.97 7.67
CA VAL A 154 -17.43 5.86 6.51
C VAL A 154 -17.51 7.30 6.95
N ILE A 155 -16.86 8.21 6.22
CA ILE A 155 -16.96 9.65 6.40
C ILE A 155 -18.14 10.14 5.54
N PRO A 156 -19.23 10.63 6.15
CA PRO A 156 -20.37 11.10 5.39
C PRO A 156 -20.03 12.27 4.46
N GLY A 157 -20.54 12.22 3.21
CA GLY A 157 -20.32 13.28 2.24
C GLY A 157 -18.89 13.37 1.67
N SER A 158 -18.07 12.33 1.82
CA SER A 158 -16.69 12.28 1.34
C SER A 158 -16.54 11.88 -0.15
N GLU A 159 -17.61 11.82 -0.91
CA GLU A 159 -17.55 11.61 -2.37
C GLU A 159 -17.75 12.91 -3.13
N PRO A 160 -16.90 13.24 -4.10
CA PRO A 160 -15.75 12.51 -4.64
C PRO A 160 -14.46 12.68 -3.80
N GLY A 161 -14.50 13.31 -2.65
CA GLY A 161 -13.35 13.53 -1.78
C GLY A 161 -12.38 14.56 -2.35
N ILE A 162 -11.08 14.33 -2.13
CA ILE A 162 -10.01 15.17 -2.65
C ILE A 162 -9.64 14.84 -4.11
N TYR A 163 -10.19 13.76 -4.64
CA TYR A 163 -9.83 13.28 -5.97
C TYR A 163 -10.46 14.16 -7.05
N ARG A 164 -9.67 14.47 -8.09
CA ARG A 164 -10.06 15.31 -9.22
C ARG A 164 -9.99 14.48 -10.50
N GLY A 165 -10.71 14.92 -11.52
CA GLY A 165 -10.60 14.33 -12.85
C GLY A 165 -9.20 14.46 -13.43
N PRO A 166 -8.84 13.63 -14.43
CA PRO A 166 -7.55 13.69 -15.08
C PRO A 166 -7.31 15.05 -15.73
N LEU A 167 -6.04 15.47 -15.78
CA LEU A 167 -5.64 16.58 -16.61
C LEU A 167 -5.73 16.15 -18.08
N VAL A 168 -6.31 17.02 -18.92
CA VAL A 168 -6.37 16.81 -20.37
C VAL A 168 -5.52 17.86 -21.07
N ASP A 169 -4.86 17.48 -22.15
CA ASP A 169 -4.10 18.41 -22.97
C ASP A 169 -5.07 19.42 -23.62
N SER A 170 -4.74 20.69 -23.50
CA SER A 170 -5.47 21.79 -24.16
C SER A 170 -5.19 21.88 -25.66
N GLY A 171 -4.28 21.01 -26.18
CA GLY A 171 -3.79 21.13 -27.56
C GLY A 171 -2.73 22.24 -27.75
N TRP A 172 -2.14 22.72 -26.63
CA TRP A 172 -1.06 23.71 -26.73
C TRP A 172 0.20 23.09 -27.34
N THR A 173 0.69 23.69 -28.43
CA THR A 173 2.00 23.35 -29.01
C THR A 173 2.91 24.56 -28.87
N ALA A 174 4.17 24.37 -28.53
CA ALA A 174 5.16 25.44 -28.56
C ALA A 174 5.23 26.02 -29.97
N ALA A 175 5.13 27.33 -30.11
CA ALA A 175 5.41 28.00 -31.39
C ALA A 175 6.89 27.74 -31.75
N SER A 176 7.10 27.21 -32.96
CA SER A 176 8.42 26.95 -33.54
C SER A 176 9.19 28.25 -33.82
#